data_5afd7d2ae373ab5e6aebbfb71e505cc3
#
_entry.id   5afd7d2ae373ab5e6aebbfb71e505cc3
#
_cell.length_a   1.000
_cell.length_b   1.000
_cell.length_c   1.000
_cell.angle_alpha   90.00
_cell.angle_beta   90.00
_cell.angle_gamma   90.00
#
_symmetry.space_group_name_H-M   'P 1'
#
loop_
_entity.id
_entity.type
_entity.pdbx_description
1 polymer ?
#
loop_
_entity_poly.entity_id
_entity_poly.type
_entity_poly.pdbx_seq_one_letter_code
_entity_poly.pdbx_strand_id
1 'polypeptide(L)'
;RVAIARALAMNPKIMLFDEPTSALDPEMIKEVLDVMIDLAKRDITMIVVTHEMGFAKEVADRAILFDEGELVEAATPEKFFNNPQHKRTKLFLEQIL
;
A
#
# COMPACT_ATOMS: atom_id res chain seq x y z
N ARG A 1 3.29 -8.40 -13.10
CA ARG A 1 3.08 -7.43 -14.19
C ARG A 1 1.99 -7.88 -15.14
N VAL A 2 2.02 -9.14 -15.56
CA VAL A 2 0.98 -9.68 -16.46
C VAL A 2 -0.39 -9.64 -15.79
N ALA A 3 -0.46 -10.00 -14.50
CA ALA A 3 -1.72 -9.98 -13.76
C ALA A 3 -2.28 -8.55 -13.65
N ILE A 4 -1.43 -7.56 -13.46
CA ILE A 4 -1.85 -6.15 -13.40
C ILE A 4 -2.37 -5.71 -14.77
N ALA A 5 -1.67 -6.07 -15.84
CA ALA A 5 -2.10 -5.73 -17.20
C ALA A 5 -3.46 -6.35 -17.53
N ARG A 6 -3.70 -7.59 -17.12
CA ARG A 6 -4.99 -8.26 -17.32
C ARG A 6 -6.12 -7.57 -16.57
N ALA A 7 -5.84 -7.17 -15.32
CA ALA A 7 -6.83 -6.45 -14.52
C ALA A 7 -7.17 -5.11 -15.16
N LEU A 8 -6.17 -4.38 -15.66
CA LEU A 8 -6.38 -3.10 -16.34
C LEU A 8 -7.18 -3.24 -17.62
N ALA A 9 -7.02 -4.34 -18.34
CA ALA A 9 -7.77 -4.59 -19.58
C ALA A 9 -9.27 -4.64 -19.36
N MET A 10 -9.71 -4.92 -18.13
CA MET A 10 -11.13 -4.92 -17.75
C MET A 10 -11.66 -3.52 -17.46
N ASN A 11 -10.80 -2.51 -17.51
CA ASN A 11 -11.15 -1.12 -17.23
C ASN A 11 -11.83 -0.94 -15.87
N PRO A 12 -11.18 -1.36 -14.77
CA PRO A 12 -11.80 -1.36 -13.44
C PRO A 12 -11.87 0.05 -12.85
N LYS A 13 -12.84 0.24 -11.96
CA LYS A 13 -12.94 1.46 -11.14
C LYS A 13 -12.18 1.30 -9.83
N ILE A 14 -12.07 0.07 -9.32
CA ILE A 14 -11.39 -0.27 -8.08
C ILE A 14 -10.47 -1.45 -8.33
N MET A 15 -9.22 -1.34 -7.90
CA MET A 15 -8.26 -2.43 -7.95
C MET A 15 -7.81 -2.80 -6.55
N LEU A 16 -7.73 -4.10 -6.27
CA LEU A 16 -7.25 -4.63 -5.00
C LEU A 16 -5.90 -5.30 -5.22
N PHE A 17 -4.92 -4.94 -4.36
CA PHE A 17 -3.59 -5.56 -4.36
C PHE A 17 -3.35 -6.14 -2.97
N ASP A 18 -3.09 -7.43 -2.90
CA ASP A 18 -2.80 -8.09 -1.63
C ASP A 18 -1.36 -8.56 -1.62
N GLU A 19 -0.51 -7.77 -0.96
CA GLU A 19 0.93 -8.02 -0.85
C GLU A 19 1.57 -8.36 -2.20
N PRO A 20 1.47 -7.45 -3.20
CA PRO A 20 1.87 -7.76 -4.57
C PRO A 20 3.36 -8.03 -4.75
N THR A 21 4.19 -7.68 -3.76
CA THR A 21 5.64 -7.86 -3.83
C THR A 21 6.17 -8.95 -2.92
N SER A 22 5.32 -9.66 -2.20
CA SER A 22 5.74 -10.54 -1.10
C SER A 22 6.64 -11.71 -1.49
N ALA A 23 6.54 -12.20 -2.72
CA ALA A 23 7.30 -13.36 -3.17
C ALA A 23 8.33 -13.02 -4.26
N LEU A 24 8.66 -11.74 -4.41
CA LEU A 24 9.51 -11.26 -5.48
C LEU A 24 10.92 -10.92 -4.98
N ASP A 25 11.92 -11.02 -5.86
CA ASP A 25 13.26 -10.53 -5.58
C ASP A 25 13.30 -8.99 -5.66
N PRO A 26 14.38 -8.34 -5.16
CA PRO A 26 14.44 -6.88 -5.09
C PRO A 26 14.26 -6.15 -6.42
N GLU A 27 14.76 -6.71 -7.53
CA GLU A 27 14.61 -6.08 -8.84
C GLU A 27 13.16 -6.10 -9.30
N MET A 28 12.48 -7.22 -9.09
CA MET A 28 11.09 -7.38 -9.45
C MET A 28 10.18 -6.52 -8.57
N ILE A 29 10.52 -6.40 -7.30
CA ILE A 29 9.78 -5.53 -6.36
C ILE A 29 9.76 -4.11 -6.91
N LYS A 30 10.92 -3.59 -7.29
CA LYS A 30 11.02 -2.23 -7.82
C LYS A 30 10.15 -2.04 -9.07
N GLU A 31 10.21 -2.99 -10.01
CA GLU A 31 9.41 -2.89 -11.23
C GLU A 31 7.91 -2.87 -10.94
N VAL A 32 7.45 -3.74 -10.04
CA VAL A 32 6.03 -3.80 -9.68
C VAL A 32 5.59 -2.52 -8.98
N LEU A 33 6.40 -2.01 -8.04
CA LEU A 33 6.07 -0.77 -7.34
C LEU A 33 6.02 0.42 -8.29
N ASP A 34 6.94 0.50 -9.26
CA ASP A 34 6.94 1.57 -10.26
C ASP A 34 5.64 1.56 -11.08
N VAL A 35 5.17 0.37 -11.47
CA VAL A 35 3.88 0.23 -12.17
C VAL A 35 2.74 0.71 -11.29
N MET A 36 2.75 0.34 -10.01
CA MET A 36 1.69 0.73 -9.09
C MET A 36 1.69 2.23 -8.80
N ILE A 37 2.88 2.86 -8.75
CA ILE A 37 2.98 4.31 -8.63
C ILE A 37 2.34 5.00 -9.84
N ASP A 38 2.61 4.51 -11.04
CA ASP A 38 1.98 5.06 -12.25
C ASP A 38 0.45 4.91 -12.21
N LEU A 39 -0.03 3.74 -11.74
CA LEU A 39 -1.47 3.51 -11.61
C LEU A 39 -2.12 4.45 -10.60
N ALA A 40 -1.41 4.75 -9.52
CA ALA A 40 -1.92 5.64 -8.48
C ALA A 40 -2.14 7.07 -9.00
N LYS A 41 -1.49 7.45 -10.08
CA LYS A 41 -1.68 8.76 -10.72
C LYS A 41 -2.88 8.80 -11.64
N ARG A 42 -3.48 7.65 -11.93
CA ARG A 42 -4.67 7.56 -12.79
C ARG A 42 -5.93 7.65 -11.93
N ASP A 43 -7.07 7.78 -12.59
CA ASP A 43 -8.36 7.89 -11.93
C ASP A 43 -8.93 6.50 -11.56
N ILE A 44 -8.13 5.74 -10.81
CA ILE A 44 -8.49 4.39 -10.34
C ILE A 44 -8.34 4.38 -8.84
N THR A 45 -9.36 3.91 -8.13
CA THR A 45 -9.28 3.69 -6.69
C THR A 45 -8.51 2.41 -6.44
N MET A 46 -7.48 2.48 -5.61
CA MET A 46 -6.64 1.32 -5.28
C MET A 46 -6.70 1.04 -3.78
N ILE A 47 -6.88 -0.22 -3.43
CA ILE A 47 -6.72 -0.70 -2.06
C ILE A 47 -5.54 -1.65 -2.06
N VAL A 48 -4.51 -1.32 -1.29
CA VAL A 48 -3.23 -2.06 -1.30
C VAL A 48 -2.89 -2.53 0.10
N VAL A 49 -2.76 -3.85 0.26
CA VAL A 49 -2.22 -4.44 1.49
C VAL A 49 -0.74 -4.66 1.25
N THR A 50 0.11 -4.02 2.05
CA THR A 50 1.55 -4.05 1.80
C THR A 50 2.37 -3.80 3.06
N HIS A 51 3.60 -4.32 3.06
CA HIS A 51 4.64 -3.96 4.03
C HIS A 51 5.65 -2.96 3.44
N GLU A 52 5.43 -2.54 2.20
CA GLU A 52 6.32 -1.58 1.52
C GLU A 52 5.98 -0.15 1.97
N MET A 53 6.59 0.28 3.06
CA MET A 53 6.25 1.56 3.70
C MET A 53 6.68 2.76 2.87
N GLY A 54 7.79 2.66 2.15
CA GLY A 54 8.21 3.73 1.24
C GLY A 54 7.17 4.00 0.15
N PHE A 55 6.63 2.94 -0.43
CA PHE A 55 5.55 3.04 -1.41
C PHE A 55 4.30 3.68 -0.79
N ALA A 56 3.90 3.21 0.39
CA ALA A 56 2.72 3.72 1.07
C ALA A 56 2.85 5.22 1.37
N LYS A 57 4.02 5.66 1.86
CA LYS A 57 4.26 7.08 2.13
C LYS A 57 4.15 7.93 0.86
N GLU A 58 4.65 7.41 -0.26
CA GLU A 58 4.72 8.17 -1.50
C GLU A 58 3.37 8.32 -2.18
N VAL A 59 2.54 7.27 -2.19
CA VAL A 59 1.35 7.26 -3.04
C VAL A 59 0.01 7.20 -2.34
N ALA A 60 -0.04 6.81 -1.08
CA ALA A 60 -1.32 6.63 -0.41
C ALA A 60 -2.00 7.97 -0.10
N ASP A 61 -3.30 8.00 -0.27
CA ASP A 61 -4.13 9.12 0.21
C ASP A 61 -4.54 8.87 1.66
N ARG A 62 -4.66 7.60 2.04
CA ARG A 62 -4.95 7.19 3.40
C ARG A 62 -4.17 5.92 3.74
N ALA A 63 -3.65 5.86 4.95
CA ALA A 63 -3.00 4.68 5.49
C ALA A 63 -3.86 4.12 6.62
N ILE A 64 -4.02 2.80 6.64
CA ILE A 64 -4.89 2.11 7.60
C ILE A 64 -4.11 0.93 8.19
N LEU A 65 -4.14 0.83 9.52
CA LEU A 65 -3.59 -0.33 10.21
C LEU A 65 -4.72 -1.22 10.73
N PHE A 66 -4.67 -2.49 10.35
CA PHE A 66 -5.53 -3.52 10.92
C PHE A 66 -4.71 -4.42 11.81
N ASP A 67 -5.29 -4.85 12.92
CA ASP A 67 -4.69 -5.82 13.83
C ASP A 67 -5.80 -6.66 14.45
N GLU A 68 -5.59 -7.96 14.47
CA GLU A 68 -6.55 -8.92 15.01
C GLU A 68 -7.97 -8.74 14.46
N GLY A 69 -8.07 -8.46 13.16
CA GLY A 69 -9.36 -8.29 12.48
C GLY A 69 -10.05 -6.96 12.74
N GLU A 70 -9.40 -6.04 13.44
CA GLU A 70 -9.98 -4.74 13.75
C GLU A 70 -9.18 -3.60 13.13
N LEU A 71 -9.88 -2.53 12.76
CA LEU A 71 -9.26 -1.31 12.30
C LEU A 71 -8.70 -0.58 13.53
N VAL A 72 -7.38 -0.42 13.58
CA VAL A 72 -6.69 0.24 14.68
C VAL A 72 -6.58 1.75 14.46
N GLU A 73 -6.11 2.15 13.30
CA GLU A 73 -5.91 3.55 12.99
C GLU A 73 -6.03 3.80 11.49
N ALA A 74 -6.65 4.92 11.12
CA ALA A 74 -6.73 5.37 9.74
C ALA A 74 -6.44 6.87 9.70
N ALA A 75 -5.49 7.28 8.86
CA ALA A 75 -5.07 8.67 8.78
C ALA A 75 -4.43 8.96 7.42
N THR A 76 -4.14 10.25 7.17
CA THR A 76 -3.28 10.60 6.03
C THR A 76 -1.90 9.99 6.24
N PRO A 77 -1.13 9.73 5.17
CA PRO A 77 0.22 9.19 5.32
C PRO A 77 1.09 10.03 6.24
N GLU A 78 1.01 11.34 6.13
CA GLU A 78 1.79 12.23 6.99
C GLU A 78 1.52 12.00 8.47
N LYS A 79 0.25 11.95 8.86
CA LYS A 79 -0.11 11.70 10.25
C LYS A 79 0.21 10.28 10.69
N PHE A 80 -0.09 9.32 9.84
CA PHE A 80 0.12 7.91 10.15
C PHE A 80 1.58 7.60 10.43
N PHE A 81 2.50 8.07 9.60
CA PHE A 81 3.92 7.77 9.73
C PHE A 81 4.67 8.69 10.67
N ASN A 82 4.33 9.97 10.71
CA ASN A 82 5.06 10.96 11.49
C ASN A 82 4.47 11.25 12.86
N ASN A 83 3.16 11.04 13.01
CA ASN A 83 2.47 11.32 14.26
C ASN A 83 1.35 10.31 14.53
N PRO A 84 1.68 9.01 14.60
CA PRO A 84 0.66 8.00 14.89
C PRO A 84 0.06 8.21 16.27
N GLN A 85 -1.25 8.01 16.38
CA GLN A 85 -1.97 8.28 17.63
C GLN A 85 -2.15 7.04 18.50
N HIS A 86 -2.20 5.85 17.88
CA HIS A 86 -2.45 4.61 18.60
C HIS A 86 -1.14 3.92 18.97
N LYS A 87 -1.07 3.35 20.19
CA LYS A 87 0.10 2.62 20.64
C LYS A 87 0.50 1.48 19.69
N ARG A 88 -0.49 0.76 19.19
CA ARG A 88 -0.25 -0.36 18.30
C ARG A 88 0.39 0.09 16.98
N THR A 89 -0.03 1.25 16.47
CA THR A 89 0.56 1.85 15.28
C THR A 89 2.01 2.22 15.53
N LYS A 90 2.29 2.84 16.66
CA LYS A 90 3.66 3.23 17.03
C LYS A 90 4.57 2.01 17.09
N LEU A 91 4.11 0.93 17.73
CA LEU A 91 4.87 -0.31 17.83
C LEU A 91 5.12 -0.94 16.47
N PHE A 92 4.10 -0.99 15.63
CA PHE A 92 4.22 -1.54 14.27
C PHE A 92 5.29 -0.78 13.48
N LEU A 93 5.24 0.55 13.49
CA LEU A 93 6.19 1.37 12.75
C LEU A 93 7.61 1.23 13.29
N GLU A 94 7.79 1.10 14.60
CA GLU A 94 9.10 0.86 15.20
C GLU A 94 9.71 -0.46 14.72
N GLN A 95 8.88 -1.49 14.59
CA GLN A 95 9.36 -2.81 14.18
C GLN A 95 9.68 -2.90 12.69
N ILE A 96 8.96 -2.15 11.85
CA ILE A 96 9.09 -2.26 10.40
C ILE A 96 10.04 -1.23 9.81
N LEU A 97 10.22 -0.12 10.46
CA LEU A 97 11.15 0.94 10.10
C LEU A 97 12.42 0.90 10.97
#